data_5bcdc59162bcbe7764c0afc7a1f40f79
#
_entry.id   5bcdc59162bcbe7764c0afc7a1f40f79
#
_cell.length_a   1.000
_cell.length_b   1.000
_cell.length_c   1.000
_cell.angle_alpha   90.00
_cell.angle_beta   90.00
_cell.angle_gamma   90.00
#
_symmetry.space_group_name_H-M   'P 1'
#
loop_
_entity.id
_entity.type
_entity.pdbx_description
1 polymer ?
#
loop_
_entity_poly.entity_id
_entity_poly.type
_entity_poly.pdbx_seq_one_letter_code
_entity_poly.pdbx_strand_id
1 'polypeptide(L)'
;MDFTGHITHIGQLEQFDTARGTHVITRDIHLETDEQFPRSGCFTLRNDLAQNFALSIGETITVKFDITMRTNKEGTRAFNQLNIWRIN
;
A
#
# COMPACT_ATOMS: atom_id res chain seq x y z
N MET A 1 3.53 12.30 -2.88
CA MET A 1 4.10 11.64 -4.07
C MET A 1 3.01 10.89 -4.81
N ASP A 2 3.16 10.78 -6.12
CA ASP A 2 2.16 10.13 -6.95
C ASP A 2 2.78 8.97 -7.72
N PHE A 3 2.00 7.90 -7.89
CA PHE A 3 2.41 6.75 -8.69
C PHE A 3 1.21 6.30 -9.54
N THR A 4 1.43 6.13 -10.83
CA THR A 4 0.41 5.65 -11.76
C THR A 4 0.83 4.29 -12.31
N GLY A 5 -0.04 3.31 -12.19
CA GLY A 5 0.22 1.97 -12.69
C GLY A 5 -1.01 1.09 -12.65
N HIS A 6 -0.89 -0.11 -13.20
CA HIS A 6 -1.97 -1.09 -13.13
C HIS A 6 -1.75 -2.03 -11.95
N ILE A 7 -2.86 -2.52 -11.41
CA ILE A 7 -2.86 -3.41 -10.24
C ILE A 7 -2.44 -4.80 -10.69
N THR A 8 -1.36 -5.34 -10.09
CA THR A 8 -0.87 -6.69 -10.36
C THR A 8 -1.18 -7.67 -9.25
N HIS A 9 -1.44 -7.17 -8.03
CA HIS A 9 -1.73 -8.02 -6.88
C HIS A 9 -2.58 -7.25 -5.88
N ILE A 10 -3.54 -7.93 -5.26
CA ILE A 10 -4.36 -7.39 -4.18
C ILE A 10 -4.22 -8.34 -3.01
N GLY A 11 -3.66 -7.84 -1.91
CA GLY A 11 -3.47 -8.62 -0.69
C GLY A 11 -4.76 -8.79 0.10
N GLN A 12 -4.70 -9.60 1.13
CA GLN A 12 -5.82 -9.83 2.03
C GLN A 12 -5.99 -8.65 2.98
N LEU A 13 -7.22 -8.47 3.43
CA LEU A 13 -7.53 -7.50 4.47
C LEU A 13 -6.98 -8.04 5.80
N GLU A 14 -6.15 -7.25 6.47
CA GLU A 14 -5.56 -7.62 7.76
C GLU A 14 -5.99 -6.63 8.82
N GLN A 15 -6.14 -7.11 10.06
CA GLN A 15 -6.57 -6.30 11.18
C GLN A 15 -5.61 -6.52 12.34
N PHE A 16 -5.25 -5.43 13.02
CA PHE A 16 -4.44 -5.52 14.24
C PHE A 16 -4.74 -4.35 15.16
N ASP A 17 -4.45 -4.55 16.43
CA ASP A 17 -4.60 -3.50 17.45
C ASP A 17 -3.23 -2.91 17.76
N THR A 18 -3.18 -1.59 17.86
CA THR A 18 -1.96 -0.89 18.27
C THR A 18 -1.80 -0.94 19.79
N ALA A 19 -0.59 -0.62 20.27
CA ALA A 19 -0.32 -0.52 21.70
C ALA A 19 -1.21 0.50 22.42
N ARG A 20 -1.79 1.44 21.67
CA ARG A 20 -2.72 2.45 22.19
C ARG A 20 -4.17 1.99 22.21
N GLY A 21 -4.43 0.75 21.81
CA GLY A 21 -5.79 0.23 21.72
C GLY A 21 -6.54 0.65 20.47
N THR A 22 -5.86 1.25 19.50
CA THR A 22 -6.48 1.63 18.23
C THR A 22 -6.54 0.43 17.29
N HIS A 23 -7.71 0.18 16.72
CA HIS A 23 -7.91 -0.88 15.73
C HIS A 23 -7.52 -0.37 14.35
N VAL A 24 -6.59 -1.06 13.69
CA VAL A 24 -6.09 -0.69 12.36
C VAL A 24 -6.38 -1.81 11.38
N ILE A 25 -6.90 -1.44 10.21
CA ILE A 25 -7.17 -2.37 9.11
C ILE A 25 -6.26 -1.97 7.96
N THR A 26 -5.55 -2.95 7.38
CA THR A 26 -4.63 -2.71 6.27
C THR A 26 -4.85 -3.70 5.14
N ARG A 27 -4.46 -3.29 3.95
CA ARG A 27 -4.40 -4.13 2.75
C ARG A 27 -3.26 -3.64 1.88
N ASP A 28 -2.45 -4.56 1.40
CA ASP A 28 -1.38 -4.23 0.46
C ASP A 28 -1.85 -4.46 -0.97
N ILE A 29 -1.42 -3.57 -1.86
CA ILE A 29 -1.62 -3.73 -3.31
C ILE A 29 -0.29 -3.53 -4.01
N HIS A 30 -0.10 -4.24 -5.12
CA HIS A 30 1.07 -4.06 -5.97
C HIS A 30 0.65 -3.34 -7.24
N LEU A 31 1.42 -2.33 -7.61
CA LEU A 31 1.21 -1.56 -8.84
C LEU A 31 2.46 -1.64 -9.71
N GLU A 32 2.25 -1.67 -11.02
CA GLU A 32 3.33 -1.72 -12.00
C GLU A 32 3.05 -0.72 -13.11
N THR A 33 4.09 0.03 -13.52
CA THR A 33 3.97 1.02 -14.60
C THR A 33 3.93 0.34 -15.97
N ASP A 34 3.26 0.99 -16.94
CA ASP A 34 3.18 0.53 -18.34
C ASP A 34 4.31 1.14 -19.14
N GLU A 35 5.54 0.72 -18.87
CA GLU A 35 6.75 1.23 -19.51
C GLU A 35 7.55 0.08 -20.11
N GLN A 36 8.50 0.40 -20.99
CA GLN A 36 9.42 -0.59 -21.56
C GLN A 36 10.22 -1.30 -20.46
N PHE A 37 10.61 -0.55 -19.42
CA PHE A 37 11.27 -1.09 -18.23
C PHE A 37 10.36 -0.80 -17.04
N PRO A 38 9.38 -1.68 -16.75
CA PRO A 38 8.39 -1.42 -15.74
C PRO A 38 8.98 -1.23 -14.35
N ARG A 39 8.39 -0.28 -13.59
CA ARG A 39 8.68 -0.11 -12.18
C ARG A 39 7.50 -0.62 -11.39
N SER A 40 7.79 -1.28 -10.29
CA SER A 40 6.77 -1.87 -9.42
C SER A 40 6.89 -1.33 -8.01
N GLY A 41 5.78 -1.25 -7.32
CA GLY A 41 5.75 -0.86 -5.91
C GLY A 41 4.69 -1.63 -5.15
N CYS A 42 4.98 -1.89 -3.88
CA CYS A 42 4.01 -2.43 -2.93
C CYS A 42 3.52 -1.29 -2.06
N PHE A 43 2.21 -1.06 -2.07
CA PHE A 43 1.58 0.07 -1.38
C PHE A 43 0.61 -0.44 -0.33
N THR A 44 0.52 0.28 0.79
CA THR A 44 -0.37 -0.08 1.89
C THR A 44 -1.57 0.86 1.94
N LEU A 45 -2.76 0.26 1.97
CA LEU A 45 -4.02 0.96 2.23
C LEU A 45 -4.37 0.80 3.71
N ARG A 46 -4.98 1.83 4.31
CA ARG A 46 -5.37 1.79 5.72
C ARG A 46 -6.84 2.15 5.89
N ASN A 47 -7.47 1.51 6.86
CA ASN A 47 -8.83 1.79 7.33
C ASN A 47 -9.84 1.86 6.18
N ASP A 48 -10.50 3.00 5.98
CA ASP A 48 -11.56 3.12 4.98
C ASP A 48 -11.08 2.80 3.57
N LEU A 49 -9.87 3.21 3.19
CA LEU A 49 -9.31 2.88 1.88
C LEU A 49 -9.10 1.38 1.71
N ALA A 50 -8.69 0.70 2.79
CA ALA A 50 -8.51 -0.75 2.76
C ALA A 50 -9.84 -1.48 2.71
N GLN A 51 -10.80 -1.08 3.52
CA GLN A 51 -12.12 -1.73 3.61
C GLN A 51 -12.96 -1.51 2.36
N ASN A 52 -12.94 -0.30 1.80
CA ASN A 52 -13.78 0.07 0.67
C ASN A 52 -13.09 -0.11 -0.68
N PHE A 53 -11.97 -0.82 -0.70
CA PHE A 53 -11.22 -1.07 -1.92
C PHE A 53 -12.01 -2.04 -2.82
N ALA A 54 -12.47 -1.54 -3.97
CA ALA A 54 -13.33 -2.29 -4.88
C ALA A 54 -12.75 -2.42 -6.29
N LEU A 55 -11.45 -2.15 -6.45
CA LEU A 55 -10.78 -2.21 -7.74
C LEU A 55 -10.28 -3.62 -8.03
N SER A 56 -10.06 -3.92 -9.30
CA SER A 56 -9.67 -5.26 -9.76
C SER A 56 -8.27 -5.26 -10.35
N ILE A 57 -7.65 -6.45 -10.36
CA ILE A 57 -6.36 -6.66 -11.02
C ILE A 57 -6.47 -6.23 -12.48
N GLY A 58 -5.47 -5.50 -12.97
CA GLY A 58 -5.41 -4.97 -14.32
C GLY A 58 -5.89 -3.53 -14.46
N GLU A 59 -6.62 -3.01 -13.48
CA GLU A 59 -7.06 -1.61 -13.54
C GLU A 59 -5.90 -0.66 -13.32
N THR A 60 -5.89 0.44 -14.08
CA THR A 60 -4.89 1.49 -13.94
C THR A 60 -5.40 2.58 -13.02
N ILE A 61 -4.59 2.89 -12.02
CA ILE A 61 -4.94 3.93 -11.04
C ILE A 61 -3.76 4.83 -10.77
N THR A 62 -4.04 6.02 -10.26
CA THR A 62 -3.03 6.92 -9.71
C THR A 62 -3.24 7.02 -8.22
N VAL A 63 -2.19 6.77 -7.46
CA VAL A 63 -2.24 6.83 -6.00
C VAL A 63 -1.37 7.97 -5.50
N LYS A 64 -1.84 8.64 -4.46
CA LYS A 64 -1.04 9.61 -3.70
C LYS A 64 -0.62 8.91 -2.42
N PHE A 65 0.68 9.00 -2.10
CA PHE A 65 1.23 8.24 -0.99
C PHE A 65 2.37 8.98 -0.30
N ASP A 66 2.61 8.58 0.94
CA ASP A 66 3.76 9.01 1.73
C ASP A 66 4.65 7.81 2.04
N ILE A 67 5.92 8.08 2.26
CA ILE A 67 6.89 7.05 2.63
C ILE A 67 7.20 7.18 4.12
N THR A 68 7.06 6.05 4.85
CA THR A 68 7.54 5.96 6.23
C THR A 68 8.56 4.85 6.34
N MET A 69 9.59 5.07 7.14
CA MET A 69 10.58 4.04 7.41
C MET A 69 10.14 3.22 8.61
N ARG A 70 10.28 1.91 8.49
CA ARG A 70 10.04 0.98 9.60
C ARG A 70 11.28 0.14 9.84
N THR A 71 11.51 -0.20 11.08
CA THR A 71 12.57 -1.12 11.47
C THR A 71 11.95 -2.38 12.07
N ASN A 72 12.68 -3.51 11.97
CA ASN A 72 12.26 -4.71 12.66
C ASN A 72 12.51 -4.55 14.17
N LYS A 73 12.05 -5.50 14.97
CA LYS A 73 12.17 -5.44 16.44
C LYS A 73 13.60 -5.33 16.93
N GLU A 74 14.54 -5.87 16.17
CA GLU A 74 15.96 -5.92 16.54
C GLU A 74 16.72 -4.67 16.09
N GLY A 75 16.10 -3.82 15.27
CA GLY A 75 16.74 -2.63 14.73
C GLY A 75 17.81 -2.92 13.68
N THR A 76 17.93 -4.17 13.21
CA THR A 76 18.97 -4.58 12.26
C THR A 76 18.57 -4.37 10.81
N ARG A 77 17.28 -4.22 10.53
CA ARG A 77 16.75 -4.01 9.19
C ARG A 77 15.81 -2.84 9.17
N ALA A 78 15.95 -2.00 8.15
CA ALA A 78 15.01 -0.92 7.88
C ALA A 78 14.40 -1.13 6.49
N PHE A 79 13.13 -0.81 6.35
CA PHE A 79 12.44 -0.86 5.06
C PHE A 79 11.45 0.29 4.97
N ASN A 80 11.13 0.68 3.75
CA ASN A 80 10.17 1.74 3.49
C ASN A 80 8.78 1.17 3.33
N GLN A 81 7.80 1.84 3.94
CA GLN A 81 6.39 1.55 3.74
C GLN A 81 5.77 2.71 2.96
N LEU A 82 5.09 2.38 1.86
CA LEU A 82 4.42 3.36 1.01
C LEU A 82 2.95 3.37 1.39
N ASN A 83 2.51 4.44 2.06
CA ASN A 83 1.14 4.54 2.59
C ASN A 83 0.28 5.39 1.68
N ILE A 84 -0.75 4.81 1.09
CA ILE A 84 -1.68 5.52 0.22
C ILE A 84 -2.66 6.32 1.08
N TRP A 85 -2.82 7.60 0.76
CA TRP A 85 -3.83 8.43 1.40
C TRP A 85 -4.91 8.91 0.43
N ARG A 86 -4.72 8.69 -0.88
CA ARG A 86 -5.74 9.02 -1.89
C ARG A 86 -5.56 8.19 -3.15
N ILE A 87 -6.69 7.77 -3.73
CA ILE A 87 -6.72 7.08 -5.03
C ILE A 87 -7.54 7.95 -5.98
N ASN A 88 -6.96 8.23 -7.13
CA ASN A 88 -7.66 8.93 -8.20
C ASN A 88 -8.07 7.97 -9.30
#